data_190608e0fdf28c1b7c5b2d10a605cf1c
#
_entry.id   190608e0fdf28c1b7c5b2d10a605cf1c
#
_cell.length_a   1.000
_cell.length_b   1.000
_cell.length_c   1.000
_cell.angle_alpha   90.00
_cell.angle_beta   90.00
_cell.angle_gamma   90.00
#
_symmetry.space_group_name_H-M   'P 1'
#
loop_
_entity.id
_entity.type
_entity.pdbx_description
1 polymer ?
#
loop_
_entity_poly.entity_id
_entity_poly.type
_entity_poly.pdbx_seq_one_letter_code
_entity_poly.pdbx_strand_id
1 'polypeptide(L)'
;MLLRSFLALSAAMLAAPIAQARDLTEHEQMARDIYEKVISIRTARGQEQMPVMVAYLASQFKAAGFADSDIQITDYDSDGEHTQGLMVTYRAGGEPAHKPIVILGHMDVVDALAEDWERAPFTLTEEDGYFFGRGTTDNKYGITNITATFIRLKKQGWTPNRDLVLVFSGDEETGMISTRAQAEYVAANIDPEFVLNTDAGGGVLAEDGSSLFYAVQGAEKTYATFELTINNPGGHSSRPRAENAIYDLADALKKIEAYKFPVQYSALTLASFKASGAVTPGALGEAMIAFSENPKDKKAIKILRANSETVGTTGTTCVATMLRGGHAENALPQSATATVNCRIFPGNGAEATKETLMKIVGNDDIQFKLLTNVTESPESKLRPDVLEAIKASLVASGVDAPIIPYMESGGTDGMHYRTKGYDTVAISGAWSKSSDMFAHGLNERLSVDAFYGGLDHWDVILKALAGGEAE
;
A
#
# COMPACT_ATOMS: atom_id res chain seq x y z
N MET A 1 72.76 -15.41 -26.10
CA MET A 1 71.72 -15.40 -27.14
C MET A 1 70.41 -15.88 -26.48
N LEU A 2 69.64 -14.96 -25.91
CA LEU A 2 68.37 -15.29 -25.18
C LEU A 2 67.24 -14.71 -25.98
N LEU A 3 66.41 -15.62 -26.57
CA LEU A 3 65.16 -15.28 -27.26
C LEU A 3 64.12 -14.91 -26.24
N ARG A 4 63.56 -13.72 -26.29
CA ARG A 4 62.37 -13.27 -25.57
C ARG A 4 61.17 -13.51 -26.45
N SER A 5 60.30 -14.45 -26.07
CA SER A 5 58.97 -14.65 -26.65
C SER A 5 57.97 -13.68 -26.01
N PHE A 6 57.41 -12.79 -26.82
CA PHE A 6 56.26 -11.97 -26.42
C PHE A 6 54.99 -12.78 -26.66
N LEU A 7 54.26 -13.10 -25.57
CA LEU A 7 52.85 -13.54 -25.67
C LEU A 7 51.96 -12.28 -25.74
N ALA A 8 51.30 -12.12 -26.86
CA ALA A 8 50.21 -11.16 -27.01
C ALA A 8 48.94 -11.76 -26.42
N LEU A 9 48.44 -11.20 -25.30
CA LEU A 9 47.14 -11.49 -24.76
C LEU A 9 46.07 -10.70 -25.51
N SER A 10 45.31 -11.36 -26.35
CA SER A 10 44.14 -10.77 -27.01
C SER A 10 43.00 -10.73 -25.99
N ALA A 11 42.65 -9.54 -25.49
CA ALA A 11 41.44 -9.33 -24.70
C ALA A 11 40.25 -9.37 -25.69
N ALA A 12 39.50 -10.46 -25.66
CA ALA A 12 38.17 -10.51 -26.26
C ALA A 12 37.21 -9.69 -25.37
N MET A 13 36.84 -8.50 -25.83
CA MET A 13 35.69 -7.78 -25.27
C MET A 13 34.45 -8.59 -25.64
N LEU A 14 33.86 -9.25 -24.64
CA LEU A 14 32.50 -9.76 -24.70
C LEU A 14 31.57 -8.52 -24.73
N ALA A 15 31.09 -8.16 -25.92
CA ALA A 15 30.00 -7.22 -26.07
C ALA A 15 28.77 -7.87 -25.42
N ALA A 16 28.31 -7.32 -24.28
CA ALA A 16 27.01 -7.68 -23.72
C ALA A 16 25.95 -7.43 -24.84
N PRO A 17 24.97 -8.32 -25.01
CA PRO A 17 23.90 -8.06 -25.95
C PRO A 17 23.18 -6.79 -25.51
N ILE A 18 23.17 -5.77 -26.36
CA ILE A 18 22.28 -4.62 -26.21
C ILE A 18 20.88 -5.22 -26.27
N ALA A 19 20.15 -5.18 -25.15
CA ALA A 19 18.75 -5.55 -25.13
C ALA A 19 18.06 -4.69 -26.19
N GLN A 20 17.58 -5.33 -27.26
CA GLN A 20 16.87 -4.64 -28.32
C GLN A 20 15.56 -4.15 -27.70
N ALA A 21 15.36 -2.83 -27.66
CA ALA A 21 14.11 -2.25 -27.18
C ALA A 21 12.97 -2.90 -27.98
N ARG A 22 12.00 -3.49 -27.27
CA ARG A 22 10.84 -4.09 -27.93
C ARG A 22 10.02 -2.97 -28.58
N ASP A 23 9.45 -3.23 -29.74
CA ASP A 23 8.52 -2.30 -30.37
C ASP A 23 7.24 -2.23 -29.50
N LEU A 24 6.93 -1.03 -28.98
CA LEU A 24 5.73 -0.77 -28.20
C LEU A 24 4.52 -0.65 -29.13
N THR A 25 3.39 -1.21 -28.70
CA THR A 25 2.10 -0.91 -29.31
C THR A 25 1.71 0.55 -29.06
N GLU A 26 0.77 1.10 -29.83
CA GLU A 26 0.26 2.48 -29.62
C GLU A 26 -0.26 2.67 -28.19
N HIS A 27 -0.91 1.64 -27.63
CA HIS A 27 -1.42 1.67 -26.28
C HIS A 27 -0.30 1.70 -25.22
N GLU A 28 0.72 0.88 -25.38
CA GLU A 28 1.89 0.84 -24.49
C GLU A 28 2.68 2.13 -24.53
N GLN A 29 2.86 2.69 -25.73
CA GLN A 29 3.53 3.99 -25.87
C GLN A 29 2.73 5.10 -25.18
N MET A 30 1.41 5.15 -25.37
CA MET A 30 0.53 6.11 -24.67
C MET A 30 0.62 5.95 -23.15
N ALA A 31 0.60 4.73 -22.62
CA ALA A 31 0.73 4.47 -21.20
C ALA A 31 2.09 4.93 -20.66
N ARG A 32 3.17 4.67 -21.41
CA ARG A 32 4.52 5.13 -21.07
C ARG A 32 4.61 6.65 -21.04
N ASP A 33 4.03 7.34 -22.03
CA ASP A 33 4.03 8.81 -22.10
C ASP A 33 3.25 9.41 -20.91
N ILE A 34 2.12 8.80 -20.53
CA ILE A 34 1.37 9.21 -19.32
C ILE A 34 2.24 8.97 -18.08
N TYR A 35 2.88 7.80 -17.97
CA TYR A 35 3.70 7.44 -16.82
C TYR A 35 4.89 8.39 -16.64
N GLU A 36 5.63 8.67 -17.71
CA GLU A 36 6.72 9.63 -17.71
C GLU A 36 6.25 11.01 -17.23
N LYS A 37 5.09 11.45 -17.72
CA LYS A 37 4.53 12.75 -17.31
C LYS A 37 4.11 12.77 -15.85
N VAL A 38 3.37 11.78 -15.35
CA VAL A 38 2.92 11.76 -13.96
C VAL A 38 4.08 11.61 -12.97
N ILE A 39 5.13 10.84 -13.32
CA ILE A 39 6.36 10.77 -12.52
C ILE A 39 7.05 12.14 -12.46
N SER A 40 7.06 12.91 -13.55
CA SER A 40 7.70 14.23 -13.60
C SER A 40 7.01 15.30 -12.73
N ILE A 41 5.77 15.07 -12.31
CA ILE A 41 5.02 16.00 -11.45
C ILE A 41 5.27 15.61 -9.99
N ARG A 42 6.03 16.42 -9.25
CA ARG A 42 6.38 16.18 -7.83
C ARG A 42 5.17 16.48 -6.94
N THR A 43 4.25 15.53 -6.81
CA THR A 43 3.01 15.64 -6.01
C THR A 43 3.21 15.34 -4.53
N ALA A 44 4.39 15.60 -4.00
CA ALA A 44 4.67 15.52 -2.58
C ALA A 44 4.11 16.73 -1.83
N ARG A 45 3.80 16.54 -0.55
CA ARG A 45 3.31 17.62 0.31
C ARG A 45 4.25 18.84 0.27
N GLY A 46 3.68 20.05 0.22
CA GLY A 46 4.43 21.30 0.17
C GLY A 46 4.94 21.70 -1.22
N GLN A 47 4.66 20.91 -2.27
CA GLN A 47 5.12 21.20 -3.64
C GLN A 47 4.06 21.89 -4.50
N GLU A 48 2.81 21.95 -4.06
CA GLU A 48 1.68 22.59 -4.76
C GLU A 48 1.45 22.08 -6.20
N GLN A 49 1.83 20.82 -6.49
CA GLN A 49 1.77 20.25 -7.83
C GLN A 49 0.52 19.39 -8.09
N MET A 50 -0.31 19.16 -7.09
CA MET A 50 -1.52 18.35 -7.25
C MET A 50 -2.48 18.90 -8.32
N PRO A 51 -2.77 20.23 -8.42
CA PRO A 51 -3.60 20.75 -9.50
C PRO A 51 -3.02 20.51 -10.90
N VAL A 52 -1.69 20.48 -11.03
CA VAL A 52 -1.01 20.19 -12.31
C VAL A 52 -1.24 18.72 -12.70
N MET A 53 -1.15 17.81 -11.74
CA MET A 53 -1.41 16.38 -11.94
C MET A 53 -2.86 16.14 -12.37
N VAL A 54 -3.81 16.69 -11.62
CA VAL A 54 -5.24 16.54 -11.89
C VAL A 54 -5.62 17.11 -13.26
N ALA A 55 -5.14 18.33 -13.59
CA ALA A 55 -5.39 18.95 -14.89
C ALA A 55 -4.81 18.10 -16.04
N TYR A 56 -3.63 17.53 -15.87
CA TYR A 56 -3.03 16.65 -16.87
C TYR A 56 -3.88 15.40 -17.09
N LEU A 57 -4.20 14.64 -16.03
CA LEU A 57 -4.99 13.42 -16.15
C LEU A 57 -6.39 13.70 -16.74
N ALA A 58 -7.07 14.75 -16.27
CA ALA A 58 -8.36 15.15 -16.83
C ALA A 58 -8.27 15.48 -18.34
N SER A 59 -7.17 16.10 -18.79
CA SER A 59 -6.95 16.39 -20.22
C SER A 59 -6.81 15.10 -21.04
N GLN A 60 -6.19 14.05 -20.51
CA GLN A 60 -6.05 12.75 -21.19
C GLN A 60 -7.42 12.08 -21.39
N PHE A 61 -8.28 12.08 -20.38
CA PHE A 61 -9.64 11.56 -20.49
C PHE A 61 -10.49 12.36 -21.50
N LYS A 62 -10.41 13.69 -21.46
CA LYS A 62 -11.10 14.56 -22.44
C LYS A 62 -10.65 14.27 -23.88
N ALA A 63 -9.34 14.14 -24.09
CA ALA A 63 -8.77 13.79 -25.41
C ALA A 63 -9.20 12.41 -25.91
N ALA A 64 -9.51 11.49 -24.99
CA ALA A 64 -10.05 10.17 -25.32
C ALA A 64 -11.57 10.13 -25.58
N GLY A 65 -12.28 11.26 -25.40
CA GLY A 65 -13.71 11.40 -25.69
C GLY A 65 -14.62 11.16 -24.47
N PHE A 66 -14.08 11.25 -23.24
CA PHE A 66 -14.94 11.33 -22.05
C PHE A 66 -15.59 12.73 -22.00
N ALA A 67 -16.88 12.77 -21.66
CA ALA A 67 -17.59 14.04 -21.58
C ALA A 67 -17.13 14.85 -20.35
N ASP A 68 -17.20 16.20 -20.44
CA ASP A 68 -16.86 17.05 -19.29
C ASP A 68 -17.72 16.77 -18.07
N SER A 69 -18.99 16.34 -18.26
CA SER A 69 -19.90 15.91 -17.19
C SER A 69 -19.47 14.65 -16.45
N ASP A 70 -18.60 13.86 -17.05
CA ASP A 70 -18.10 12.58 -16.50
C ASP A 70 -16.73 12.73 -15.82
N ILE A 71 -16.19 13.96 -15.82
CA ILE A 71 -14.90 14.30 -15.22
C ILE A 71 -15.14 15.33 -14.11
N GLN A 72 -14.99 14.93 -12.86
CA GLN A 72 -15.18 15.80 -11.71
C GLN A 72 -13.86 16.05 -11.00
N ILE A 73 -13.52 17.32 -10.81
CA ILE A 73 -12.37 17.78 -10.03
C ILE A 73 -12.92 18.47 -8.79
N THR A 74 -12.39 18.11 -7.62
CA THR A 74 -12.83 18.67 -6.34
C THR A 74 -11.63 19.15 -5.54
N ASP A 75 -11.71 20.39 -5.05
CA ASP A 75 -10.70 21.00 -4.19
C ASP A 75 -10.89 20.59 -2.73
N TYR A 76 -9.78 20.37 -2.05
CA TYR A 76 -9.74 20.04 -0.63
C TYR A 76 -8.64 20.86 0.07
N ASP A 77 -8.85 21.10 1.37
CA ASP A 77 -7.81 21.61 2.26
C ASP A 77 -7.34 20.45 3.14
N SER A 78 -6.09 20.03 2.95
CA SER A 78 -5.44 18.98 3.72
C SER A 78 -4.48 19.61 4.73
N ASP A 79 -5.01 19.92 5.93
CA ASP A 79 -4.26 20.55 7.03
C ASP A 79 -3.52 21.84 6.59
N GLY A 80 -4.24 22.72 5.87
CA GLY A 80 -3.73 24.01 5.40
C GLY A 80 -2.96 23.94 4.08
N GLU A 81 -2.93 22.78 3.43
CA GLU A 81 -2.39 22.61 2.08
C GLU A 81 -3.52 22.32 1.08
N HIS A 82 -3.51 23.04 -0.04
CA HIS A 82 -4.46 22.82 -1.11
C HIS A 82 -4.14 21.54 -1.88
N THR A 83 -5.10 20.62 -1.94
CA THR A 83 -5.03 19.43 -2.76
C THR A 83 -6.30 19.24 -3.60
N GLN A 84 -6.28 18.30 -4.53
CA GLN A 84 -7.42 18.01 -5.39
C GLN A 84 -7.62 16.50 -5.52
N GLY A 85 -8.89 16.11 -5.66
CA GLY A 85 -9.28 14.76 -6.10
C GLY A 85 -9.85 14.79 -7.52
N LEU A 86 -9.70 13.68 -8.23
CA LEU A 86 -10.24 13.48 -9.57
C LEU A 86 -11.18 12.27 -9.57
N MET A 87 -12.40 12.45 -10.08
CA MET A 87 -13.29 11.34 -10.41
C MET A 87 -13.59 11.31 -11.89
N VAL A 88 -13.60 10.13 -12.50
CA VAL A 88 -13.93 9.93 -13.91
C VAL A 88 -14.88 8.76 -14.04
N THR A 89 -16.05 9.01 -14.66
CA THR A 89 -17.07 7.99 -14.88
C THR A 89 -17.04 7.48 -16.32
N TYR A 90 -16.83 6.19 -16.47
CA TYR A 90 -17.07 5.49 -17.73
C TYR A 90 -18.48 4.94 -17.71
N ARG A 91 -19.41 5.60 -18.44
CA ARG A 91 -20.84 5.27 -18.43
C ARG A 91 -21.12 3.93 -19.10
N ALA A 92 -22.10 3.22 -18.55
CA ALA A 92 -22.69 2.05 -19.18
C ALA A 92 -23.28 2.37 -20.55
N GLY A 93 -23.31 1.38 -21.43
CA GLY A 93 -23.86 1.50 -22.80
C GLY A 93 -25.39 1.48 -22.88
N GLY A 94 -26.09 1.89 -21.82
CA GLY A 94 -27.54 1.90 -21.70
C GLY A 94 -27.97 1.90 -20.24
N GLU A 95 -29.14 1.33 -19.94
CA GLU A 95 -29.54 1.11 -18.54
C GLU A 95 -28.57 0.13 -17.88
N PRO A 96 -27.91 0.55 -16.77
CA PRO A 96 -26.92 -0.31 -16.09
C PRO A 96 -27.58 -1.60 -15.58
N ALA A 97 -26.97 -2.74 -15.88
CA ALA A 97 -27.42 -4.04 -15.39
C ALA A 97 -27.10 -4.26 -13.89
N HIS A 98 -26.12 -3.55 -13.38
CA HIS A 98 -25.59 -3.68 -12.02
C HIS A 98 -25.22 -2.31 -11.44
N LYS A 99 -25.05 -2.24 -10.11
CA LYS A 99 -24.48 -1.07 -9.45
C LYS A 99 -23.07 -0.78 -9.96
N PRO A 100 -22.59 0.48 -9.87
CA PRO A 100 -21.25 0.85 -10.29
C PRO A 100 -20.14 0.06 -9.59
N ILE A 101 -18.97 -0.03 -10.23
CA ILE A 101 -17.72 -0.41 -9.60
C ILE A 101 -16.87 0.87 -9.44
N VAL A 102 -16.36 1.10 -8.24
CA VAL A 102 -15.40 2.17 -7.98
C VAL A 102 -13.98 1.59 -8.00
N ILE A 103 -13.04 2.34 -8.58
CA ILE A 103 -11.64 1.96 -8.66
C ILE A 103 -10.81 3.10 -8.10
N LEU A 104 -10.03 2.82 -7.06
CA LEU A 104 -9.24 3.78 -6.30
C LEU A 104 -7.78 3.82 -6.75
N GLY A 105 -7.15 4.93 -6.47
CA GLY A 105 -5.73 5.16 -6.50
C GLY A 105 -5.41 6.55 -5.95
N HIS A 106 -4.16 6.79 -5.55
CA HIS A 106 -3.74 8.11 -5.10
C HIS A 106 -2.70 8.73 -6.03
N MET A 107 -2.71 10.06 -6.10
CA MET A 107 -1.88 10.84 -7.01
C MET A 107 -0.67 11.45 -6.31
N ASP A 108 -0.72 11.59 -5.00
CA ASP A 108 0.38 12.10 -4.18
C ASP A 108 1.46 11.04 -3.96
N VAL A 109 2.59 11.47 -3.45
CA VAL A 109 3.74 10.61 -3.15
C VAL A 109 4.47 11.12 -1.90
N VAL A 110 5.12 10.23 -1.17
CA VAL A 110 6.15 10.59 -0.20
C VAL A 110 7.26 11.35 -0.91
N ASP A 111 7.74 12.45 -0.33
CA ASP A 111 8.78 13.27 -0.96
C ASP A 111 10.11 12.52 -1.13
N ALA A 112 10.94 13.01 -2.06
CA ALA A 112 12.25 12.46 -2.34
C ALA A 112 13.27 13.59 -2.53
N LEU A 113 14.40 13.51 -1.80
CA LEU A 113 15.49 14.46 -1.90
C LEU A 113 16.48 13.98 -2.96
N ALA A 114 16.72 14.79 -3.97
CA ALA A 114 17.53 14.41 -5.13
C ALA A 114 18.99 14.05 -4.74
N GLU A 115 19.51 14.65 -3.66
CA GLU A 115 20.84 14.37 -3.11
C GLU A 115 21.02 12.97 -2.54
N ASP A 116 19.91 12.29 -2.19
CA ASP A 116 19.93 10.95 -1.61
C ASP A 116 19.79 9.86 -2.69
N TRP A 117 19.37 10.24 -3.92
CA TRP A 117 19.08 9.31 -5.00
C TRP A 117 20.22 9.23 -6.00
N GLU A 118 20.45 8.04 -6.56
CA GLU A 118 21.40 7.82 -7.66
C GLU A 118 20.90 8.39 -8.99
N ARG A 119 19.59 8.49 -9.16
CA ARG A 119 18.90 9.04 -10.33
C ARG A 119 17.93 10.12 -9.89
N ALA A 120 17.61 11.09 -10.75
CA ALA A 120 16.64 12.14 -10.40
C ALA A 120 15.27 11.52 -10.07
N PRO A 121 14.73 11.67 -8.84
CA PRO A 121 13.54 10.94 -8.38
C PRO A 121 12.25 11.30 -9.14
N PHE A 122 12.20 12.48 -9.76
CA PHE A 122 11.06 12.95 -10.55
C PHE A 122 11.37 12.98 -12.04
N THR A 123 12.18 12.03 -12.52
CA THR A 123 12.44 11.75 -13.92
C THR A 123 12.34 10.25 -14.12
N LEU A 124 11.40 9.80 -14.96
CA LEU A 124 11.29 8.37 -15.27
C LEU A 124 12.55 7.92 -16.01
N THR A 125 13.37 7.12 -15.36
CA THR A 125 14.60 6.58 -15.94
C THR A 125 14.41 5.09 -16.19
N GLU A 126 14.57 4.66 -17.46
CA GLU A 126 14.57 3.25 -17.83
C GLU A 126 16.01 2.75 -17.89
N GLU A 127 16.35 1.79 -17.03
CA GLU A 127 17.68 1.21 -16.92
C GLU A 127 17.59 -0.24 -16.44
N ASP A 128 18.37 -1.14 -17.03
CA ASP A 128 18.48 -2.55 -16.65
C ASP A 128 17.14 -3.29 -16.52
N GLY A 129 16.13 -2.92 -17.33
CA GLY A 129 14.80 -3.53 -17.34
C GLY A 129 13.86 -3.01 -16.25
N TYR A 130 14.21 -1.89 -15.63
CA TYR A 130 13.39 -1.21 -14.62
C TYR A 130 13.12 0.25 -14.98
N PHE A 131 11.95 0.72 -14.60
CA PHE A 131 11.63 2.13 -14.48
C PHE A 131 11.94 2.61 -13.07
N PHE A 132 12.83 3.61 -12.95
CA PHE A 132 13.18 4.27 -11.69
C PHE A 132 12.49 5.62 -11.58
N GLY A 133 12.03 5.95 -10.38
CA GLY A 133 11.43 7.24 -10.05
C GLY A 133 10.52 7.14 -8.82
N ARG A 134 10.28 8.23 -8.12
CA ARG A 134 9.34 8.29 -7.00
C ARG A 134 7.90 8.14 -7.51
N GLY A 135 7.16 7.17 -6.96
CA GLY A 135 5.82 6.80 -7.39
C GLY A 135 5.79 5.72 -8.49
N THR A 136 6.95 5.15 -8.86
CA THR A 136 6.98 4.07 -9.85
C THR A 136 6.30 2.78 -9.36
N THR A 137 6.09 2.65 -8.07
CA THR A 137 5.26 1.59 -7.48
C THR A 137 4.08 2.18 -6.74
N ASP A 138 4.27 3.25 -5.99
CA ASP A 138 3.34 3.79 -5.02
C ASP A 138 2.98 5.26 -5.34
N ASN A 139 1.82 5.60 -5.88
CA ASN A 139 0.85 4.74 -6.58
C ASN A 139 0.66 5.23 -8.03
N LYS A 140 1.64 6.03 -8.57
CA LYS A 140 1.56 6.56 -9.94
C LYS A 140 1.54 5.46 -11.01
N TYR A 141 2.11 4.29 -10.70
CA TYR A 141 1.92 3.08 -11.51
C TYR A 141 0.44 2.71 -11.62
N GLY A 142 -0.23 2.54 -10.48
CA GLY A 142 -1.63 2.12 -10.43
C GLY A 142 -2.55 3.08 -11.17
N ILE A 143 -2.44 4.40 -10.89
CA ILE A 143 -3.26 5.40 -11.57
C ILE A 143 -2.96 5.49 -13.07
N THR A 144 -1.70 5.29 -13.49
CA THR A 144 -1.34 5.29 -14.91
C THR A 144 -1.95 4.11 -15.65
N ASN A 145 -1.80 2.91 -15.09
CA ASN A 145 -2.30 1.69 -15.72
C ASN A 145 -3.82 1.74 -15.92
N ILE A 146 -4.58 2.11 -14.88
CA ILE A 146 -6.03 2.17 -15.00
C ILE A 146 -6.49 3.32 -15.90
N THR A 147 -5.81 4.49 -15.87
CA THR A 147 -6.08 5.61 -16.78
C THR A 147 -5.87 5.20 -18.25
N ALA A 148 -4.72 4.60 -18.55
CA ALA A 148 -4.40 4.14 -19.91
C ALA A 148 -5.38 3.07 -20.40
N THR A 149 -5.80 2.16 -19.52
CA THR A 149 -6.79 1.12 -19.85
C THR A 149 -8.17 1.71 -20.16
N PHE A 150 -8.64 2.68 -19.35
CA PHE A 150 -9.91 3.39 -19.65
C PHE A 150 -9.86 4.10 -21.00
N ILE A 151 -8.74 4.79 -21.29
CA ILE A 151 -8.53 5.48 -22.58
C ILE A 151 -8.50 4.48 -23.74
N ARG A 152 -7.79 3.35 -23.59
CA ARG A 152 -7.75 2.28 -24.58
C ARG A 152 -9.14 1.75 -24.90
N LEU A 153 -9.88 1.34 -23.86
CA LEU A 153 -11.22 0.79 -24.00
C LEU A 153 -12.17 1.79 -24.66
N LYS A 154 -12.12 3.07 -24.29
CA LYS A 154 -12.90 4.15 -24.89
C LYS A 154 -12.60 4.33 -26.38
N LYS A 155 -11.33 4.38 -26.75
CA LYS A 155 -10.90 4.48 -28.16
C LYS A 155 -11.28 3.25 -28.99
N GLN A 156 -11.35 2.08 -28.37
CA GLN A 156 -11.79 0.83 -29.02
C GLN A 156 -13.31 0.75 -29.18
N GLY A 157 -14.08 1.71 -28.61
CA GLY A 157 -15.54 1.69 -28.65
C GLY A 157 -16.18 0.67 -27.69
N TRP A 158 -15.40 0.10 -26.76
CA TRP A 158 -15.95 -0.79 -25.75
C TRP A 158 -16.92 -0.04 -24.83
N THR A 159 -18.01 -0.68 -24.47
CA THR A 159 -19.05 -0.15 -23.59
C THR A 159 -19.29 -1.11 -22.43
N PRO A 160 -19.16 -0.64 -21.18
CA PRO A 160 -19.45 -1.48 -20.02
C PRO A 160 -20.97 -1.67 -19.82
N ASN A 161 -21.36 -2.76 -19.14
CA ASN A 161 -22.75 -3.03 -18.75
C ASN A 161 -23.15 -2.37 -17.41
N ARG A 162 -22.21 -1.68 -16.76
CA ARG A 162 -22.36 -0.89 -15.54
C ARG A 162 -21.40 0.29 -15.55
N ASP A 163 -21.70 1.33 -14.79
CA ASP A 163 -20.77 2.44 -14.66
C ASP A 163 -19.49 1.98 -13.94
N LEU A 164 -18.34 2.41 -14.48
CA LEU A 164 -17.04 2.29 -13.84
C LEU A 164 -16.57 3.69 -13.40
N VAL A 165 -16.21 3.85 -12.14
CA VAL A 165 -15.88 5.17 -11.59
C VAL A 165 -14.45 5.13 -11.02
N LEU A 166 -13.54 5.84 -11.67
CA LEU A 166 -12.22 6.10 -11.11
C LEU A 166 -12.34 7.17 -10.03
N VAL A 167 -11.68 6.97 -8.91
CA VAL A 167 -11.60 7.94 -7.81
C VAL A 167 -10.15 8.03 -7.36
N PHE A 168 -9.52 9.15 -7.70
CA PHE A 168 -8.12 9.42 -7.35
C PHE A 168 -8.04 10.47 -6.27
N SER A 169 -7.42 10.13 -5.16
CA SER A 169 -7.15 11.04 -4.03
C SER A 169 -5.84 11.81 -4.23
N GLY A 170 -5.64 12.85 -3.46
CA GLY A 170 -4.48 13.71 -3.57
C GLY A 170 -3.72 13.92 -2.26
N ASP A 171 -3.98 13.12 -1.21
CA ASP A 171 -3.34 13.25 0.09
C ASP A 171 -3.36 11.94 0.90
N GLU A 172 -3.31 10.80 0.22
CA GLU A 172 -3.28 9.48 0.84
C GLU A 172 -2.08 9.33 1.78
N GLU A 173 -0.92 9.73 1.31
CA GLU A 173 0.39 9.67 1.99
C GLU A 173 0.51 10.63 3.19
N THR A 174 -0.49 11.45 3.42
CA THR A 174 -0.43 12.50 4.44
C THR A 174 -1.66 12.52 5.33
N GLY A 175 -2.71 13.28 4.96
CA GLY A 175 -3.88 13.51 5.81
C GLY A 175 -5.08 12.64 5.52
N MET A 176 -5.17 12.05 4.35
CA MET A 176 -6.33 11.31 3.84
C MET A 176 -7.65 12.09 3.94
N ILE A 177 -7.58 13.43 3.83
CA ILE A 177 -8.76 14.29 3.95
C ILE A 177 -9.58 14.21 2.66
N SER A 178 -8.91 14.29 1.49
CA SER A 178 -9.58 14.13 0.20
C SER A 178 -10.15 12.72 0.05
N THR A 179 -9.39 11.69 0.45
CA THR A 179 -9.83 10.29 0.45
C THR A 179 -11.12 10.09 1.24
N ARG A 180 -11.14 10.61 2.48
CA ARG A 180 -12.31 10.51 3.35
C ARG A 180 -13.52 11.22 2.77
N ALA A 181 -13.33 12.45 2.26
CA ALA A 181 -14.39 13.22 1.65
C ALA A 181 -14.92 12.54 0.37
N GLN A 182 -14.04 11.95 -0.45
CA GLN A 182 -14.44 11.19 -1.64
C GLN A 182 -15.22 9.94 -1.25
N ALA A 183 -14.82 9.20 -0.21
CA ALA A 183 -15.57 8.04 0.27
C ALA A 183 -16.98 8.42 0.77
N GLU A 184 -17.14 9.58 1.46
CA GLU A 184 -18.45 10.11 1.84
C GLU A 184 -19.30 10.45 0.60
N TYR A 185 -18.70 11.14 -0.38
CA TYR A 185 -19.39 11.51 -1.62
C TYR A 185 -19.84 10.27 -2.41
N VAL A 186 -18.96 9.29 -2.55
CA VAL A 186 -19.24 8.02 -3.25
C VAL A 186 -20.37 7.26 -2.57
N ALA A 187 -20.36 7.18 -1.25
CA ALA A 187 -21.44 6.51 -0.50
C ALA A 187 -22.79 7.22 -0.66
N ALA A 188 -22.79 8.55 -0.72
CA ALA A 188 -24.02 9.33 -0.82
C ALA A 188 -24.59 9.44 -2.25
N ASN A 189 -23.75 9.38 -3.29
CA ASN A 189 -24.14 9.73 -4.66
C ASN A 189 -23.94 8.63 -5.71
N ILE A 190 -23.07 7.65 -5.45
CA ILE A 190 -22.70 6.60 -6.41
C ILE A 190 -23.20 5.24 -5.93
N ASP A 191 -23.06 4.94 -4.64
CA ASP A 191 -23.47 3.67 -3.99
C ASP A 191 -22.98 2.43 -4.77
N PRO A 192 -21.65 2.21 -4.88
CA PRO A 192 -21.09 1.13 -5.69
C PRO A 192 -21.46 -0.26 -5.15
N GLU A 193 -21.40 -1.28 -6.00
CA GLU A 193 -21.57 -2.66 -5.59
C GLU A 193 -20.36 -3.14 -4.77
N PHE A 194 -19.17 -2.75 -5.18
CA PHE A 194 -17.89 -2.99 -4.51
C PHE A 194 -16.83 -2.01 -5.03
N VAL A 195 -15.67 -2.07 -4.40
CA VAL A 195 -14.54 -1.16 -4.69
C VAL A 195 -13.27 -1.97 -4.96
N LEU A 196 -12.55 -1.61 -6.00
CA LEU A 196 -11.20 -2.07 -6.28
C LEU A 196 -10.21 -0.98 -5.93
N ASN A 197 -9.01 -1.33 -5.49
CA ASN A 197 -7.94 -0.38 -5.23
C ASN A 197 -6.67 -0.80 -5.99
N THR A 198 -5.99 0.16 -6.62
CA THR A 198 -4.77 -0.10 -7.39
C THR A 198 -3.50 -0.09 -6.55
N ASP A 199 -3.62 0.21 -5.27
CA ASP A 199 -2.53 0.60 -4.37
C ASP A 199 -1.89 -0.56 -3.60
N ALA A 200 -2.32 -1.78 -3.83
CA ALA A 200 -1.74 -2.97 -3.20
C ALA A 200 -2.12 -4.23 -4.00
N GLY A 201 -1.64 -5.38 -3.54
CA GLY A 201 -1.87 -6.65 -4.23
C GLY A 201 -0.90 -6.86 -5.40
N GLY A 202 -1.22 -7.83 -6.26
CA GLY A 202 -0.41 -8.16 -7.43
C GLY A 202 0.39 -9.44 -7.29
N GLY A 203 1.22 -9.72 -8.30
CA GLY A 203 2.01 -10.94 -8.36
C GLY A 203 3.32 -10.86 -7.57
N VAL A 204 3.66 -11.94 -6.90
CA VAL A 204 4.93 -12.09 -6.18
C VAL A 204 5.81 -13.08 -6.94
N LEU A 205 7.05 -12.65 -7.20
CA LEU A 205 8.08 -13.44 -7.87
C LEU A 205 9.13 -13.93 -6.87
N ALA A 206 9.66 -15.12 -7.12
CA ALA A 206 10.92 -15.56 -6.53
C ALA A 206 12.09 -14.75 -7.11
N GLU A 207 13.27 -14.83 -6.48
CA GLU A 207 14.46 -14.11 -6.95
C GLU A 207 14.93 -14.60 -8.34
N ASP A 208 14.60 -15.82 -8.74
CA ASP A 208 14.88 -16.35 -10.08
C ASP A 208 13.85 -15.90 -11.15
N GLY A 209 12.84 -15.12 -10.76
CA GLY A 209 11.78 -14.62 -11.63
C GLY A 209 10.58 -15.56 -11.81
N SER A 210 10.56 -16.73 -11.18
CA SER A 210 9.39 -17.61 -11.22
C SER A 210 8.23 -17.06 -10.39
N SER A 211 6.99 -17.26 -10.87
CA SER A 211 5.78 -16.80 -10.17
C SER A 211 5.52 -17.65 -8.94
N LEU A 212 5.38 -17.01 -7.76
CA LEU A 212 5.07 -17.67 -6.51
C LEU A 212 3.57 -17.70 -6.23
N PHE A 213 2.93 -16.53 -6.22
CA PHE A 213 1.50 -16.36 -5.98
C PHE A 213 1.03 -14.98 -6.42
N TYR A 214 -0.29 -14.83 -6.52
CA TYR A 214 -0.92 -13.54 -6.70
C TYR A 214 -1.60 -13.10 -5.39
N ALA A 215 -1.27 -11.93 -4.88
CA ALA A 215 -1.76 -11.39 -3.62
C ALA A 215 -2.99 -10.50 -3.83
N VAL A 216 -4.03 -10.68 -2.99
CA VAL A 216 -5.22 -9.83 -2.95
C VAL A 216 -5.36 -9.25 -1.56
N GLN A 217 -5.23 -7.93 -1.43
CA GLN A 217 -5.43 -7.27 -0.13
C GLN A 217 -6.93 -7.15 0.16
N GLY A 218 -7.37 -7.73 1.26
CA GLY A 218 -8.78 -7.69 1.70
C GLY A 218 -8.98 -7.05 3.06
N ALA A 219 -7.90 -6.65 3.74
CA ALA A 219 -7.95 -6.03 5.06
C ALA A 219 -6.71 -5.19 5.34
N GLU A 220 -6.81 -4.32 6.33
CA GLU A 220 -5.71 -3.50 6.84
C GLU A 220 -5.78 -3.42 8.37
N LYS A 221 -4.60 -3.33 9.01
CA LYS A 221 -4.53 -3.08 10.46
C LYS A 221 -4.78 -1.60 10.73
N THR A 222 -5.51 -1.33 11.80
CA THR A 222 -5.72 0.04 12.26
C THR A 222 -4.43 0.62 12.82
N TYR A 223 -3.99 1.74 12.27
CA TYR A 223 -2.85 2.52 12.76
C TYR A 223 -3.29 3.41 13.92
N ALA A 224 -2.63 3.29 15.07
CA ALA A 224 -2.89 4.15 16.23
C ALA A 224 -1.58 4.50 16.93
N THR A 225 -1.36 5.78 17.19
CA THR A 225 -0.19 6.27 17.91
C THR A 225 -0.60 6.89 19.23
N PHE A 226 -0.05 6.37 20.32
CA PHE A 226 -0.28 6.86 21.67
C PHE A 226 0.96 7.58 22.20
N GLU A 227 0.75 8.75 22.80
CA GLU A 227 1.75 9.43 23.60
C GLU A 227 1.52 9.09 25.06
N LEU A 228 2.56 8.61 25.73
CA LEU A 228 2.61 8.32 27.14
C LEU A 228 3.43 9.41 27.82
N THR A 229 2.84 10.16 28.72
CA THR A 229 3.54 11.25 29.44
C THR A 229 3.40 11.08 30.93
N ILE A 230 4.51 11.16 31.66
CA ILE A 230 4.55 11.27 33.10
C ILE A 230 5.23 12.57 33.51
N ASN A 231 4.65 13.23 34.51
CA ASN A 231 5.19 14.48 35.08
C ASN A 231 5.67 14.24 36.51
N ASN A 232 6.69 14.99 36.91
CA ASN A 232 7.32 14.88 38.21
C ASN A 232 7.74 16.29 38.68
N PRO A 233 7.74 16.60 39.97
CA PRO A 233 8.19 17.91 40.47
C PRO A 233 9.64 18.27 40.13
N GLY A 234 10.46 17.28 39.74
CA GLY A 234 11.89 17.49 39.51
C GLY A 234 12.70 17.69 40.79
N GLY A 235 13.86 18.28 40.69
CA GLY A 235 14.74 18.55 41.83
C GLY A 235 16.20 18.49 41.46
N HIS A 236 17.10 18.68 42.47
CA HIS A 236 18.53 18.59 42.26
C HIS A 236 18.98 17.12 42.25
N SER A 237 19.79 16.72 41.26
CA SER A 237 20.22 15.32 41.09
C SER A 237 21.01 14.73 42.28
N SER A 238 21.67 15.57 43.08
CA SER A 238 22.36 15.13 44.31
C SER A 238 21.41 14.73 45.45
N ARG A 239 20.10 14.94 45.27
CA ARG A 239 19.06 14.59 46.26
C ARG A 239 18.01 13.70 45.56
N PRO A 240 18.37 12.43 45.28
CA PRO A 240 17.47 11.53 44.54
C PRO A 240 16.17 11.34 45.31
N ARG A 241 15.07 11.25 44.58
CA ARG A 241 13.73 10.98 45.08
C ARG A 241 13.31 9.58 44.70
N ALA A 242 12.25 9.07 45.34
CA ALA A 242 11.67 7.78 44.97
C ALA A 242 11.00 7.86 43.60
N GLU A 243 10.35 9.00 43.30
CA GLU A 243 9.67 9.24 42.05
C GLU A 243 10.67 9.83 41.03
N ASN A 244 10.75 9.23 39.84
CA ASN A 244 11.56 9.72 38.72
C ASN A 244 10.86 9.44 37.39
N ALA A 245 10.47 10.49 36.69
CA ALA A 245 9.71 10.40 35.46
C ALA A 245 10.36 9.48 34.40
N ILE A 246 11.68 9.47 34.30
CA ILE A 246 12.41 8.59 33.36
C ILE A 246 12.29 7.13 33.80
N TYR A 247 12.45 6.82 35.09
CA TYR A 247 12.36 5.43 35.56
C TYR A 247 10.94 4.90 35.49
N ASP A 248 9.96 5.70 35.89
CA ASP A 248 8.54 5.32 35.86
C ASP A 248 8.09 5.06 34.41
N LEU A 249 8.54 5.89 33.45
CA LEU A 249 8.26 5.67 32.03
C LEU A 249 8.99 4.44 31.49
N ALA A 250 10.25 4.22 31.88
CA ALA A 250 11.01 3.04 31.46
C ALA A 250 10.34 1.74 31.94
N ASP A 251 9.83 1.71 33.18
CA ASP A 251 9.09 0.57 33.71
C ASP A 251 7.79 0.33 32.92
N ALA A 252 7.07 1.38 32.55
CA ALA A 252 5.89 1.30 31.70
C ALA A 252 6.22 0.68 30.33
N LEU A 253 7.29 1.16 29.70
CA LEU A 253 7.73 0.64 28.39
C LEU A 253 8.18 -0.83 28.47
N LYS A 254 8.85 -1.24 29.54
CA LYS A 254 9.23 -2.65 29.78
C LYS A 254 8.00 -3.55 29.97
N LYS A 255 6.94 -3.06 30.62
CA LYS A 255 5.67 -3.79 30.74
C LYS A 255 4.99 -3.94 29.38
N ILE A 256 4.97 -2.88 28.55
CA ILE A 256 4.40 -2.91 27.19
C ILE A 256 5.19 -3.88 26.31
N GLU A 257 6.53 -3.82 26.31
CA GLU A 257 7.40 -4.76 25.57
C GLU A 257 7.13 -6.23 25.93
N ALA A 258 6.98 -6.50 27.22
CA ALA A 258 6.77 -7.85 27.73
C ALA A 258 5.38 -8.40 27.41
N TYR A 259 4.38 -7.52 27.25
CA TYR A 259 3.01 -7.94 27.00
C TYR A 259 2.84 -8.53 25.60
N LYS A 260 2.09 -9.61 25.54
CA LYS A 260 1.71 -10.25 24.27
C LYS A 260 0.19 -10.21 24.17
N PHE A 261 -0.30 -9.39 23.24
CA PHE A 261 -1.73 -9.36 22.94
C PHE A 261 -2.26 -10.76 22.64
N PRO A 262 -3.53 -11.04 22.94
CA PRO A 262 -4.15 -12.32 22.58
C PRO A 262 -3.96 -12.65 21.10
N VAL A 263 -3.95 -13.92 20.75
CA VAL A 263 -3.95 -14.36 19.35
C VAL A 263 -5.29 -14.01 18.72
N GLN A 264 -5.23 -13.37 17.57
CA GLN A 264 -6.38 -12.96 16.77
C GLN A 264 -6.23 -13.55 15.36
N TYR A 265 -7.36 -13.85 14.77
CA TYR A 265 -7.44 -14.39 13.42
C TYR A 265 -8.84 -14.14 12.85
N SER A 266 -8.95 -14.17 11.55
CA SER A 266 -10.20 -14.07 10.81
C SER A 266 -10.23 -15.13 9.71
N ALA A 267 -11.34 -15.22 9.00
CA ALA A 267 -11.43 -16.12 7.85
C ALA A 267 -10.38 -15.76 6.78
N LEU A 268 -10.14 -14.46 6.57
CA LEU A 268 -9.13 -13.96 5.61
C LEU A 268 -7.72 -14.36 6.05
N THR A 269 -7.34 -14.09 7.30
CA THR A 269 -5.97 -14.40 7.77
C THR A 269 -5.70 -15.91 7.85
N LEU A 270 -6.71 -16.73 8.14
CA LEU A 270 -6.56 -18.20 8.07
C LEU A 270 -6.41 -18.69 6.64
N ALA A 271 -7.18 -18.14 5.69
CA ALA A 271 -7.00 -18.44 4.26
C ALA A 271 -5.62 -18.01 3.76
N SER A 272 -5.14 -16.83 4.19
CA SER A 272 -3.80 -16.35 3.93
C SER A 272 -2.73 -17.32 4.43
N PHE A 273 -2.77 -17.71 5.69
CA PHE A 273 -1.80 -18.66 6.26
C PHE A 273 -1.84 -20.01 5.60
N LYS A 274 -3.03 -20.52 5.23
CA LYS A 274 -3.15 -21.78 4.50
C LYS A 274 -2.47 -21.71 3.14
N ALA A 275 -2.74 -20.68 2.36
CA ALA A 275 -2.20 -20.53 1.02
C ALA A 275 -0.70 -20.19 1.04
N SER A 276 -0.26 -19.26 1.89
CA SER A 276 1.16 -18.90 2.05
C SER A 276 1.97 -20.08 2.58
N GLY A 277 1.42 -20.86 3.52
CA GLY A 277 2.07 -22.05 4.08
C GLY A 277 2.35 -23.13 3.03
N ALA A 278 1.49 -23.25 2.01
CA ALA A 278 1.68 -24.22 0.94
C ALA A 278 2.89 -23.89 0.04
N VAL A 279 3.29 -22.62 -0.04
CA VAL A 279 4.42 -22.15 -0.85
C VAL A 279 5.65 -21.75 -0.02
N THR A 280 5.53 -21.74 1.31
CA THR A 280 6.63 -21.40 2.23
C THR A 280 7.34 -22.67 2.69
N PRO A 281 8.65 -22.85 2.44
CA PRO A 281 9.36 -24.05 2.84
C PRO A 281 9.62 -24.11 4.35
N GLY A 282 9.76 -25.33 4.88
CA GLY A 282 10.24 -25.62 6.22
C GLY A 282 9.26 -25.32 7.35
N ALA A 283 9.79 -25.16 8.56
CA ALA A 283 9.00 -25.07 9.80
C ALA A 283 8.03 -23.88 9.84
N LEU A 284 8.32 -22.81 9.12
CA LEU A 284 7.44 -21.65 9.05
C LEU A 284 6.17 -21.97 8.25
N GLY A 285 6.31 -22.59 7.05
CA GLY A 285 5.18 -23.01 6.23
C GLY A 285 4.31 -24.05 6.94
N GLU A 286 4.95 -25.05 7.60
CA GLU A 286 4.24 -26.05 8.42
C GLU A 286 3.43 -25.36 9.54
N ALA A 287 4.00 -24.36 10.21
CA ALA A 287 3.31 -23.62 11.26
C ALA A 287 2.15 -22.79 10.71
N MET A 288 2.29 -22.17 9.52
CA MET A 288 1.22 -21.45 8.84
C MET A 288 0.03 -22.39 8.57
N ILE A 289 0.28 -23.57 7.99
CA ILE A 289 -0.76 -24.57 7.71
C ILE A 289 -1.41 -25.03 9.02
N ALA A 290 -0.61 -25.44 10.01
CA ALA A 290 -1.13 -25.90 11.30
C ALA A 290 -1.98 -24.83 12.01
N PHE A 291 -1.57 -23.57 11.97
CA PHE A 291 -2.36 -22.45 12.52
C PHE A 291 -3.66 -22.23 11.75
N SER A 292 -3.63 -22.33 10.43
CA SER A 292 -4.84 -22.18 9.60
C SER A 292 -5.91 -23.24 9.90
N GLU A 293 -5.49 -24.45 10.24
CA GLU A 293 -6.37 -25.58 10.60
C GLU A 293 -6.79 -25.52 12.08
N ASN A 294 -5.88 -25.10 12.96
CA ASN A 294 -6.12 -24.98 14.39
C ASN A 294 -5.48 -23.69 14.95
N PRO A 295 -6.21 -22.56 15.00
CA PRO A 295 -5.68 -21.29 15.51
C PRO A 295 -5.30 -21.29 17.01
N LYS A 296 -5.51 -22.42 17.71
CA LYS A 296 -5.11 -22.63 19.10
C LYS A 296 -3.83 -23.48 19.23
N ASP A 297 -3.24 -23.90 18.13
CA ASP A 297 -1.97 -24.67 18.14
C ASP A 297 -0.84 -23.82 18.72
N LYS A 298 -0.42 -24.16 19.94
CA LYS A 298 0.61 -23.41 20.69
C LYS A 298 1.99 -23.47 20.03
N LYS A 299 2.32 -24.57 19.32
CA LYS A 299 3.61 -24.72 18.62
C LYS A 299 3.62 -23.83 17.39
N ALA A 300 2.57 -23.85 16.59
CA ALA A 300 2.40 -22.97 15.45
C ALA A 300 2.44 -21.50 15.85
N ILE A 301 1.64 -21.10 16.86
CA ILE A 301 1.61 -19.74 17.39
C ILE A 301 3.02 -19.27 17.80
N LYS A 302 3.80 -20.12 18.49
CA LYS A 302 5.14 -19.77 18.94
C LYS A 302 6.07 -19.48 17.76
N ILE A 303 6.00 -20.28 16.69
CA ILE A 303 6.82 -20.09 15.49
C ILE A 303 6.41 -18.80 14.77
N LEU A 304 5.11 -18.64 14.50
CA LEU A 304 4.59 -17.47 13.79
C LEU A 304 4.87 -16.16 14.52
N ARG A 305 4.78 -16.14 15.85
CA ARG A 305 5.04 -14.94 16.66
C ARG A 305 6.52 -14.64 16.88
N ALA A 306 7.39 -15.56 16.60
CA ALA A 306 8.85 -15.37 16.62
C ALA A 306 9.40 -14.81 15.28
N ASN A 307 8.58 -14.80 14.24
CA ASN A 307 8.95 -14.33 12.92
C ASN A 307 8.35 -12.92 12.66
N SER A 308 9.17 -11.96 12.20
CA SER A 308 8.78 -10.56 11.95
C SER A 308 7.67 -10.42 10.91
N GLU A 309 7.70 -11.26 9.88
CA GLU A 309 6.74 -11.20 8.76
C GLU A 309 5.34 -11.70 9.15
N THR A 310 5.24 -12.56 10.17
CA THR A 310 3.97 -13.20 10.53
C THR A 310 3.40 -12.76 11.87
N VAL A 311 4.22 -12.14 12.74
CA VAL A 311 3.74 -11.71 14.09
C VAL A 311 2.56 -10.74 13.98
N GLY A 312 2.59 -9.81 13.04
CA GLY A 312 1.53 -8.83 12.81
C GLY A 312 0.21 -9.46 12.37
N THR A 313 0.26 -10.53 11.59
CA THR A 313 -0.94 -11.24 11.09
C THR A 313 -1.61 -12.11 12.19
N THR A 314 -0.91 -12.36 13.31
CA THR A 314 -1.44 -13.14 14.44
C THR A 314 -2.06 -12.29 15.55
N GLY A 315 -2.21 -10.98 15.34
CA GLY A 315 -2.88 -10.10 16.32
C GLY A 315 -2.34 -8.66 16.33
N THR A 316 -2.82 -7.92 17.33
CA THR A 316 -2.38 -6.55 17.58
C THR A 316 -0.91 -6.52 18.03
N THR A 317 -0.17 -5.53 17.56
CA THR A 317 1.22 -5.26 17.94
C THR A 317 1.38 -3.81 18.35
N CYS A 318 2.12 -3.53 19.44
CA CYS A 318 2.47 -2.19 19.87
C CYS A 318 3.96 -2.10 20.15
N VAL A 319 4.62 -1.05 19.68
CA VAL A 319 6.06 -0.82 19.86
C VAL A 319 6.32 0.64 20.23
N ALA A 320 7.28 0.88 21.12
CA ALA A 320 7.76 2.22 21.42
C ALA A 320 8.67 2.67 20.26
N THR A 321 8.41 3.86 19.72
CA THR A 321 9.13 4.41 18.56
C THR A 321 9.93 5.67 18.89
N MET A 322 9.51 6.43 19.90
CA MET A 322 10.18 7.67 20.32
C MET A 322 10.22 7.77 21.84
N LEU A 323 11.27 8.42 22.37
CA LEU A 323 11.45 8.65 23.80
C LEU A 323 12.11 10.01 24.03
N ARG A 324 11.59 10.78 24.99
CA ARG A 324 12.18 12.05 25.44
C ARG A 324 12.09 12.13 26.97
N GLY A 325 13.08 12.72 27.65
CA GLY A 325 13.04 12.90 29.08
C GLY A 325 14.22 13.72 29.61
N GLY A 326 13.96 14.52 30.64
CA GLY A 326 14.94 15.41 31.26
C GLY A 326 15.29 16.64 30.41
N HIS A 327 15.97 17.61 31.02
CA HIS A 327 16.38 18.85 30.36
C HIS A 327 17.79 19.31 30.78
N ALA A 328 18.35 18.74 31.85
CA ALA A 328 19.69 19.06 32.37
C ALA A 328 20.28 17.85 33.08
N GLU A 329 21.61 17.68 32.98
CA GLU A 329 22.32 16.53 33.54
C GLU A 329 22.31 16.48 35.08
N ASN A 330 22.19 17.66 35.72
CA ASN A 330 22.21 17.79 37.16
C ASN A 330 20.82 18.04 37.78
N ALA A 331 19.72 17.81 37.04
CA ALA A 331 18.36 17.96 37.51
C ALA A 331 17.60 16.66 37.39
N LEU A 332 16.70 16.37 38.35
CA LEU A 332 15.73 15.31 38.23
C LEU A 332 14.74 15.69 37.12
N PRO A 333 14.32 14.73 36.27
CA PRO A 333 13.44 15.02 35.15
C PRO A 333 12.06 15.48 35.62
N GLN A 334 11.58 16.61 35.07
CA GLN A 334 10.22 17.11 35.36
C GLN A 334 9.16 16.40 34.53
N SER A 335 9.57 15.83 33.40
CA SER A 335 8.69 15.01 32.57
C SER A 335 9.50 13.98 31.78
N ALA A 336 8.81 12.91 31.40
CA ALA A 336 9.30 11.98 30.40
C ALA A 336 8.11 11.58 29.51
N THR A 337 8.38 11.44 28.20
CA THR A 337 7.35 11.16 27.18
C THR A 337 7.84 10.07 26.24
N ALA A 338 6.98 9.12 25.94
CA ALA A 338 7.23 8.10 24.91
C ALA A 338 6.10 8.06 23.88
N THR A 339 6.45 7.74 22.65
CA THR A 339 5.50 7.45 21.60
C THR A 339 5.42 5.93 21.42
N VAL A 340 4.22 5.38 21.48
CA VAL A 340 3.93 3.96 21.26
C VAL A 340 3.03 3.85 20.05
N ASN A 341 3.54 3.23 18.98
CA ASN A 341 2.77 2.94 17.78
C ASN A 341 2.17 1.54 17.85
N CYS A 342 0.88 1.44 17.59
CA CYS A 342 0.14 0.19 17.53
C CYS A 342 -0.40 -0.06 16.13
N ARG A 343 -0.28 -1.31 15.70
CA ARG A 343 -0.99 -1.86 14.54
C ARG A 343 -2.05 -2.81 15.07
N ILE A 344 -3.28 -2.33 15.11
CA ILE A 344 -4.39 -2.98 15.77
C ILE A 344 -5.11 -3.90 14.80
N PHE A 345 -5.33 -5.14 15.20
CA PHE A 345 -6.04 -6.14 14.39
C PHE A 345 -7.50 -5.69 14.15
N PRO A 346 -8.06 -5.85 12.92
CA PRO A 346 -9.45 -5.50 12.63
C PRO A 346 -10.45 -6.08 13.64
N GLY A 347 -11.45 -5.28 14.00
CA GLY A 347 -12.44 -5.64 15.03
C GLY A 347 -12.05 -5.29 16.45
N ASN A 348 -10.84 -4.79 16.69
CA ASN A 348 -10.45 -4.17 17.95
C ASN A 348 -10.35 -2.66 17.78
N GLY A 349 -10.91 -1.92 18.70
CA GLY A 349 -10.86 -0.46 18.67
C GLY A 349 -9.54 0.09 19.23
N ALA A 350 -9.18 1.31 18.79
CA ALA A 350 -8.03 2.03 19.33
C ALA A 350 -8.22 2.36 20.83
N GLU A 351 -9.43 2.74 21.25
CA GLU A 351 -9.72 3.03 22.65
C GLU A 351 -9.59 1.78 23.53
N ALA A 352 -10.11 0.62 23.10
CA ALA A 352 -9.95 -0.64 23.82
C ALA A 352 -8.47 -1.07 23.91
N THR A 353 -7.68 -0.76 22.88
CA THR A 353 -6.22 -0.99 22.89
C THR A 353 -5.54 -0.08 23.90
N LYS A 354 -5.89 1.21 23.95
CA LYS A 354 -5.41 2.19 24.94
C LYS A 354 -5.72 1.73 26.37
N GLU A 355 -6.96 1.33 26.64
CA GLU A 355 -7.36 0.80 27.96
C GLU A 355 -6.53 -0.44 28.35
N THR A 356 -6.25 -1.30 27.39
CA THR A 356 -5.38 -2.47 27.62
C THR A 356 -3.96 -2.03 27.98
N LEU A 357 -3.38 -1.06 27.26
CA LEU A 357 -2.06 -0.51 27.57
C LEU A 357 -2.02 0.15 28.96
N MET A 358 -3.02 0.96 29.30
CA MET A 358 -3.15 1.58 30.62
C MET A 358 -3.19 0.52 31.74
N LYS A 359 -3.98 -0.54 31.55
CA LYS A 359 -4.09 -1.66 32.51
C LYS A 359 -2.75 -2.40 32.68
N ILE A 360 -2.01 -2.64 31.58
CA ILE A 360 -0.69 -3.30 31.61
C ILE A 360 0.31 -2.46 32.36
N VAL A 361 0.33 -1.16 32.09
CA VAL A 361 1.23 -0.21 32.73
C VAL A 361 0.93 -0.12 34.24
N GLY A 362 -0.35 -0.02 34.63
CA GLY A 362 -0.78 -0.01 36.03
C GLY A 362 -0.14 1.14 36.83
N ASN A 363 -0.03 2.31 36.22
CA ASN A 363 0.45 3.55 36.82
C ASN A 363 -0.47 4.69 36.37
N ASP A 364 -1.33 5.16 37.28
CA ASP A 364 -2.36 6.18 36.99
C ASP A 364 -1.77 7.59 36.76
N ASP A 365 -0.50 7.82 37.14
CA ASP A 365 0.19 9.09 36.89
C ASP A 365 0.64 9.22 35.41
N ILE A 366 0.65 8.13 34.63
CA ILE A 366 0.98 8.14 33.23
C ILE A 366 -0.26 8.48 32.40
N GLN A 367 -0.21 9.61 31.73
CA GLN A 367 -1.26 10.04 30.82
C GLN A 367 -1.08 9.41 29.43
N PHE A 368 -2.16 8.87 28.89
CA PHE A 368 -2.21 8.31 27.54
C PHE A 368 -3.03 9.23 26.64
N LYS A 369 -2.40 9.73 25.57
CA LYS A 369 -3.06 10.57 24.56
C LYS A 369 -2.97 9.87 23.20
N LEU A 370 -4.11 9.73 22.53
CA LEU A 370 -4.16 9.30 21.14
C LEU A 370 -3.74 10.49 20.24
N LEU A 371 -2.71 10.31 19.42
CA LEU A 371 -2.15 11.36 18.55
C LEU A 371 -2.70 11.35 17.12
N THR A 372 -3.30 10.25 16.69
CA THR A 372 -3.76 10.06 15.31
C THR A 372 -5.27 10.08 15.19
N ASN A 373 -5.76 10.56 14.06
CA ASN A 373 -7.12 10.28 13.64
C ASN A 373 -7.17 8.80 13.19
N VAL A 374 -7.92 7.99 13.91
CA VAL A 374 -7.95 6.56 13.68
C VAL A 374 -9.12 6.20 12.78
N THR A 375 -8.83 5.39 11.75
CA THR A 375 -9.85 4.75 10.92
C THR A 375 -9.87 3.25 11.21
N GLU A 376 -10.93 2.80 11.88
CA GLU A 376 -11.13 1.38 12.21
C GLU A 376 -11.83 0.70 11.03
N SER A 377 -11.02 0.09 10.16
CA SER A 377 -11.50 -0.54 8.92
C SER A 377 -11.83 -2.02 9.15
N PRO A 378 -13.06 -2.48 8.82
CA PRO A 378 -13.38 -3.91 8.82
C PRO A 378 -12.69 -4.64 7.67
N GLU A 379 -12.66 -5.97 7.75
CA GLU A 379 -12.25 -6.81 6.63
C GLU A 379 -13.31 -6.83 5.52
N SER A 380 -12.87 -6.90 4.27
CA SER A 380 -13.73 -7.13 3.11
C SER A 380 -13.99 -8.62 2.91
N LYS A 381 -15.14 -8.93 2.39
CA LYS A 381 -15.40 -10.26 1.80
C LYS A 381 -14.71 -10.33 0.45
N LEU A 382 -14.02 -11.41 0.21
CA LEU A 382 -13.48 -11.71 -1.12
C LEU A 382 -14.63 -12.17 -2.03
N ARG A 383 -14.92 -11.37 -3.01
CA ARG A 383 -16.02 -11.65 -3.97
C ARG A 383 -15.60 -12.73 -4.97
N PRO A 384 -16.45 -13.72 -5.22
CA PRO A 384 -16.13 -14.77 -6.20
C PRO A 384 -15.91 -14.24 -7.62
N ASP A 385 -16.70 -13.24 -8.06
CA ASP A 385 -16.58 -12.61 -9.38
C ASP A 385 -15.23 -11.90 -9.56
N VAL A 386 -14.73 -11.20 -8.53
CA VAL A 386 -13.41 -10.57 -8.55
C VAL A 386 -12.30 -11.64 -8.60
N LEU A 387 -12.42 -12.73 -7.84
CA LEU A 387 -11.44 -13.83 -7.87
C LEU A 387 -11.40 -14.54 -9.22
N GLU A 388 -12.57 -14.76 -9.86
CA GLU A 388 -12.63 -15.32 -11.22
C GLU A 388 -12.05 -14.36 -12.28
N ALA A 389 -12.29 -13.05 -12.16
CA ALA A 389 -11.67 -12.06 -13.03
C ALA A 389 -10.13 -12.06 -12.91
N ILE A 390 -9.59 -12.12 -11.67
CA ILE A 390 -8.15 -12.26 -11.43
C ILE A 390 -7.63 -13.54 -12.09
N LYS A 391 -8.30 -14.66 -11.87
CA LYS A 391 -7.93 -15.95 -12.48
C LYS A 391 -7.92 -15.90 -14.00
N ALA A 392 -8.92 -15.24 -14.60
CA ALA A 392 -8.96 -15.04 -16.05
C ALA A 392 -7.74 -14.22 -16.54
N SER A 393 -7.35 -13.19 -15.79
CA SER A 393 -6.15 -12.40 -16.10
C SER A 393 -4.86 -13.24 -16.00
N LEU A 394 -4.71 -14.06 -14.95
CA LEU A 394 -3.56 -14.95 -14.81
C LEU A 394 -3.46 -15.93 -15.97
N VAL A 395 -4.60 -16.54 -16.35
CA VAL A 395 -4.66 -17.46 -17.50
C VAL A 395 -4.29 -16.75 -18.81
N ALA A 396 -4.81 -15.54 -19.03
CA ALA A 396 -4.50 -14.74 -20.22
C ALA A 396 -3.00 -14.39 -20.31
N SER A 397 -2.35 -14.21 -19.17
CA SER A 397 -0.90 -13.96 -19.08
C SER A 397 -0.05 -15.24 -19.07
N GLY A 398 -0.67 -16.43 -19.16
CA GLY A 398 0.03 -17.71 -19.12
C GLY A 398 0.62 -18.06 -17.74
N VAL A 399 0.10 -17.46 -16.67
CA VAL A 399 0.58 -17.65 -15.30
C VAL A 399 -0.33 -18.63 -14.56
N ASP A 400 0.26 -19.67 -13.99
CA ASP A 400 -0.40 -20.62 -13.07
C ASP A 400 0.13 -20.37 -11.66
N ALA A 401 -0.56 -19.53 -10.90
CA ALA A 401 -0.17 -19.18 -9.54
C ALA A 401 -1.40 -19.13 -8.61
N PRO A 402 -1.26 -19.56 -7.34
CA PRO A 402 -2.35 -19.46 -6.37
C PRO A 402 -2.68 -18.01 -6.05
N ILE A 403 -3.96 -17.72 -5.82
CA ILE A 403 -4.44 -16.41 -5.34
C ILE A 403 -4.46 -16.46 -3.82
N ILE A 404 -3.70 -15.56 -3.18
CA ILE A 404 -3.57 -15.48 -1.72
C ILE A 404 -4.19 -14.19 -1.20
N PRO A 405 -5.26 -14.26 -0.40
CA PRO A 405 -5.75 -13.10 0.32
C PRO A 405 -4.80 -12.71 1.44
N TYR A 406 -4.67 -11.41 1.70
CA TYR A 406 -3.84 -10.96 2.82
C TYR A 406 -4.38 -9.71 3.50
N MET A 407 -3.89 -9.48 4.73
CA MET A 407 -4.13 -8.28 5.51
C MET A 407 -2.84 -7.47 5.54
N GLU A 408 -2.94 -6.21 5.10
CA GLU A 408 -1.82 -5.28 5.12
C GLU A 408 -1.61 -4.70 6.53
N SER A 409 -0.36 -4.38 6.84
CA SER A 409 0.00 -3.66 8.07
C SER A 409 -0.01 -2.14 7.88
N GLY A 410 0.08 -1.66 6.64
CA GLY A 410 -0.13 -0.28 6.22
C GLY A 410 -1.60 0.08 6.11
N GLY A 411 -1.89 1.27 5.64
CA GLY A 411 -3.22 1.73 5.27
C GLY A 411 -3.23 2.13 3.80
N THR A 412 -4.41 2.15 3.20
CA THR A 412 -4.67 2.67 1.85
C THR A 412 -6.00 3.42 1.84
N ASP A 413 -6.31 4.12 0.76
CA ASP A 413 -7.64 4.72 0.51
C ASP A 413 -8.79 3.74 0.80
N GLY A 414 -8.57 2.45 0.58
CA GLY A 414 -9.56 1.39 0.74
C GLY A 414 -10.20 1.31 2.12
N MET A 415 -9.48 1.72 3.17
CA MET A 415 -10.00 1.69 4.55
C MET A 415 -11.26 2.53 4.71
N HIS A 416 -11.33 3.69 4.06
CA HIS A 416 -12.47 4.59 4.18
C HIS A 416 -13.73 4.05 3.49
N TYR A 417 -13.58 3.30 2.42
CA TYR A 417 -14.69 2.64 1.74
C TYR A 417 -15.21 1.43 2.52
N ARG A 418 -14.32 0.66 3.15
CA ARG A 418 -14.71 -0.43 4.05
C ARG A 418 -15.52 0.08 5.24
N THR A 419 -15.20 1.26 5.80
CA THR A 419 -16.00 1.87 6.88
C THR A 419 -17.41 2.26 6.45
N LYS A 420 -17.66 2.43 5.14
CA LYS A 420 -18.99 2.64 4.56
C LYS A 420 -19.74 1.35 4.28
N GLY A 421 -19.11 0.19 4.52
CA GLY A 421 -19.70 -1.12 4.31
C GLY A 421 -19.50 -1.71 2.92
N TYR A 422 -18.65 -1.10 2.09
CA TYR A 422 -18.32 -1.64 0.77
C TYR A 422 -17.18 -2.66 0.87
N ASP A 423 -17.39 -3.83 0.26
CA ASP A 423 -16.30 -4.77 0.05
C ASP A 423 -15.25 -4.08 -0.85
N THR A 424 -14.05 -3.87 -0.31
CA THR A 424 -12.94 -3.18 -0.97
C THR A 424 -11.71 -4.07 -0.96
N VAL A 425 -11.22 -4.43 -2.12
CA VAL A 425 -10.01 -5.23 -2.27
C VAL A 425 -8.99 -4.52 -3.14
N ALA A 426 -7.71 -4.60 -2.76
CA ALA A 426 -6.66 -4.10 -3.62
C ALA A 426 -6.09 -5.23 -4.49
N ILE A 427 -5.91 -4.89 -5.77
CA ILE A 427 -5.40 -5.75 -6.82
C ILE A 427 -4.49 -4.94 -7.76
N SER A 428 -3.46 -5.57 -8.28
CA SER A 428 -2.51 -4.92 -9.17
C SER A 428 -2.03 -5.91 -10.23
N GLY A 429 -1.74 -5.42 -11.43
CA GLY A 429 -1.13 -6.23 -12.48
C GLY A 429 0.39 -6.36 -12.35
N ALA A 430 1.01 -5.68 -11.40
CA ALA A 430 2.45 -5.75 -11.20
C ALA A 430 2.87 -7.12 -10.63
N TRP A 431 3.93 -7.69 -11.21
CA TRP A 431 4.66 -8.83 -10.67
C TRP A 431 6.02 -8.35 -10.19
N SER A 432 6.30 -8.50 -8.89
CA SER A 432 7.51 -7.95 -8.28
C SER A 432 8.21 -8.98 -7.37
N LYS A 433 9.52 -8.89 -7.29
CA LYS A 433 10.32 -9.61 -6.29
C LYS A 433 10.28 -8.87 -4.97
N SER A 434 10.42 -9.57 -3.86
CA SER A 434 10.55 -8.92 -2.55
C SER A 434 11.78 -8.00 -2.48
N SER A 435 12.85 -8.33 -3.21
CA SER A 435 14.05 -7.50 -3.35
C SER A 435 13.85 -6.21 -4.18
N ASP A 436 12.71 -6.04 -4.84
CA ASP A 436 12.33 -4.85 -5.62
C ASP A 436 11.30 -3.95 -4.90
N MET A 437 10.96 -4.26 -3.66
CA MET A 437 9.99 -3.48 -2.87
C MET A 437 10.67 -2.26 -2.25
N PHE A 438 10.64 -1.14 -2.98
CA PHE A 438 11.27 0.14 -2.60
C PHE A 438 10.28 1.29 -2.44
N ALA A 439 8.98 1.02 -2.31
CA ALA A 439 7.99 2.04 -1.96
C ALA A 439 8.46 2.86 -0.74
N HIS A 440 8.38 4.19 -0.79
CA HIS A 440 8.92 5.14 0.17
C HIS A 440 10.46 5.13 0.33
N GLY A 441 11.16 4.19 -0.30
CA GLY A 441 12.61 4.05 -0.22
C GLY A 441 13.38 4.87 -1.27
N LEU A 442 14.71 4.73 -1.26
CA LEU A 442 15.59 5.31 -2.26
C LEU A 442 15.59 4.46 -3.54
N ASN A 443 15.70 5.13 -4.69
CA ASN A 443 15.75 4.45 -5.98
C ASN A 443 14.57 3.50 -6.22
N GLU A 444 13.37 3.94 -5.85
CA GLU A 444 12.11 3.23 -6.10
C GLU A 444 12.01 2.83 -7.56
N ARG A 445 11.59 1.58 -7.82
CA ARG A 445 11.61 1.01 -9.16
C ARG A 445 10.50 0.01 -9.40
N LEU A 446 10.08 -0.08 -10.65
CA LEU A 446 9.16 -1.10 -11.15
C LEU A 446 9.78 -1.77 -12.38
N SER A 447 9.67 -3.08 -12.54
CA SER A 447 10.14 -3.71 -13.76
C SER A 447 9.30 -3.28 -14.97
N VAL A 448 9.96 -3.13 -16.12
CA VAL A 448 9.31 -2.75 -17.38
C VAL A 448 8.22 -3.75 -17.76
N ASP A 449 8.47 -5.05 -17.54
CA ASP A 449 7.48 -6.11 -17.79
C ASP A 449 6.27 -6.00 -16.87
N ALA A 450 6.46 -5.66 -15.58
CA ALA A 450 5.35 -5.45 -14.65
C ALA A 450 4.49 -4.25 -15.06
N PHE A 451 5.10 -3.17 -15.55
CA PHE A 451 4.37 -1.99 -16.02
C PHE A 451 3.42 -2.35 -17.18
N TYR A 452 3.94 -3.00 -18.22
CA TYR A 452 3.12 -3.35 -19.38
C TYR A 452 2.15 -4.50 -19.10
N GLY A 453 2.56 -5.50 -18.31
CA GLY A 453 1.68 -6.58 -17.87
C GLY A 453 0.46 -6.08 -17.09
N GLY A 454 0.63 -4.98 -16.36
CA GLY A 454 -0.47 -4.32 -15.66
C GLY A 454 -1.56 -3.78 -16.57
N LEU A 455 -1.21 -3.30 -17.77
CA LEU A 455 -2.19 -2.84 -18.78
C LEU A 455 -3.09 -3.98 -19.27
N ASP A 456 -2.51 -5.16 -19.51
CA ASP A 456 -3.25 -6.33 -19.94
C ASP A 456 -4.08 -6.90 -18.79
N HIS A 457 -3.55 -6.88 -17.58
CA HIS A 457 -4.29 -7.27 -16.38
C HIS A 457 -5.59 -6.46 -16.23
N TRP A 458 -5.51 -5.14 -16.25
CA TRP A 458 -6.69 -4.28 -16.08
C TRP A 458 -7.67 -4.38 -17.26
N ASP A 459 -7.20 -4.60 -18.48
CA ASP A 459 -8.08 -4.86 -19.65
C ASP A 459 -8.95 -6.10 -19.42
N VAL A 460 -8.34 -7.20 -18.96
CA VAL A 460 -9.07 -8.44 -18.66
C VAL A 460 -10.01 -8.26 -17.45
N ILE A 461 -9.54 -7.66 -16.37
CA ILE A 461 -10.34 -7.43 -15.15
C ILE A 461 -11.60 -6.62 -15.47
N LEU A 462 -11.46 -5.49 -16.16
CA LEU A 462 -12.60 -4.62 -16.46
C LEU A 462 -13.61 -5.30 -17.39
N LYS A 463 -13.13 -6.02 -18.40
CA LYS A 463 -14.00 -6.76 -19.30
C LYS A 463 -14.73 -7.92 -18.61
N ALA A 464 -14.06 -8.60 -17.69
CA ALA A 464 -14.68 -9.68 -16.92
C ALA A 464 -15.74 -9.18 -15.93
N LEU A 465 -15.53 -8.00 -15.31
CA LEU A 465 -16.43 -7.48 -14.28
C LEU A 465 -17.54 -6.57 -14.81
N ALA A 466 -17.34 -5.97 -15.98
CA ALA A 466 -18.27 -5.00 -16.57
C ALA A 466 -18.50 -5.19 -18.07
N GLY A 467 -18.03 -6.28 -18.68
CA GLY A 467 -18.39 -6.68 -20.04
C GLY A 467 -19.79 -7.27 -20.06
N GLY A 468 -20.56 -6.99 -21.12
CA GLY A 468 -21.76 -7.78 -21.43
C GLY A 468 -21.34 -9.19 -21.85
N GLU A 469 -22.29 -10.17 -21.75
CA GLU A 469 -22.08 -11.47 -22.36
C GLU A 469 -21.74 -11.24 -23.85
N ALA A 470 -20.66 -11.86 -24.32
CA ALA A 470 -20.34 -11.84 -25.74
C ALA A 470 -21.52 -12.51 -26.47
N GLU A 471 -22.26 -11.74 -27.32
CA GLU A 471 -23.29 -12.28 -28.22
C GLU A 471 -22.69 -13.34 -29.17
#